data_9889703f9fea583b37b363ffa2c09f16
#
_entry.id   9889703f9fea583b37b363ffa2c09f16
#
_cell.length_a   1.000
_cell.length_b   1.000
_cell.length_c   1.000
_cell.angle_alpha   90.00
_cell.angle_beta   90.00
_cell.angle_gamma   90.00
#
_symmetry.space_group_name_H-M   'P 1'
#
loop_
_entity.id
_entity.type
_entity.pdbx_description
1 polymer ?
#
loop_
_entity_poly.entity_id
_entity_poly.type
_entity_poly.pdbx_seq_one_letter_code
_entity_poly.pdbx_strand_id
1 'polypeptide(L)'
;MIKDTINSELKNSMLSSNKDKTSTLRLILAAIKDREIAAREKNQDIDDAIVMDVLSKMVKQRLESADIYKKNNRLELAGKEEYEIGVIREFLPKQLTEQEIMEIIGNLVEETNSSSIRDMGKVMGALKSKYAGQLDFALAGKLLKERLSS
;
A
#
# COMPACT_ATOMS: atom_id res chain seq x y z
N MET A 1 -7.67 -14.84 -4.16
CA MET A 1 -6.25 -14.43 -3.98
C MET A 1 -5.93 -13.26 -4.89
N ILE A 2 -5.28 -12.25 -4.36
CA ILE A 2 -4.93 -11.02 -5.12
C ILE A 2 -4.03 -11.34 -6.31
N LYS A 3 -3.02 -12.18 -6.11
CA LYS A 3 -2.10 -12.58 -7.19
C LYS A 3 -2.83 -13.21 -8.37
N ASP A 4 -3.83 -14.04 -8.11
CA ASP A 4 -4.62 -14.68 -9.15
C ASP A 4 -5.44 -13.66 -9.93
N THR A 5 -5.99 -12.67 -9.25
CA THR A 5 -6.71 -11.55 -9.88
C THR A 5 -5.79 -10.75 -10.79
N ILE A 6 -4.56 -10.46 -10.33
CA ILE A 6 -3.56 -9.75 -11.13
C ILE A 6 -3.21 -10.54 -12.39
N ASN A 7 -3.00 -11.86 -12.27
CA ASN A 7 -2.70 -12.72 -13.42
C ASN A 7 -3.88 -12.75 -14.42
N SER A 8 -5.12 -12.77 -13.94
CA SER A 8 -6.30 -12.72 -14.80
C SER A 8 -6.39 -11.39 -15.54
N GLU A 9 -6.13 -10.28 -14.85
CA GLU A 9 -6.12 -8.96 -15.48
C GLU A 9 -4.99 -8.80 -16.49
N LEU A 10 -3.82 -9.41 -16.23
CA LEU A 10 -2.73 -9.42 -17.20
C LEU A 10 -3.16 -10.10 -18.50
N LYS A 11 -3.80 -11.26 -18.40
CA LYS A 11 -4.32 -11.98 -19.56
C LYS A 11 -5.34 -11.14 -20.32
N ASN A 12 -6.27 -10.51 -19.61
CA ASN A 12 -7.29 -9.65 -20.20
C ASN A 12 -6.68 -8.44 -20.90
N SER A 13 -5.67 -7.80 -20.30
CA SER A 13 -5.01 -6.64 -20.91
C SER A 13 -4.23 -7.01 -22.17
N MET A 14 -3.64 -8.20 -22.21
CA MET A 14 -2.97 -8.72 -23.39
C MET A 14 -3.97 -9.01 -24.52
N LEU A 15 -5.11 -9.62 -24.19
CA LEU A 15 -6.17 -9.92 -25.18
C LEU A 15 -6.79 -8.66 -25.76
N SER A 16 -6.92 -7.59 -24.98
CA SER A 16 -7.47 -6.30 -25.41
C SER A 16 -6.41 -5.36 -26.01
N SER A 17 -5.15 -5.81 -26.11
CA SER A 17 -4.02 -5.03 -26.61
C SER A 17 -3.77 -3.74 -25.86
N ASN A 18 -4.07 -3.71 -24.57
CA ASN A 18 -3.77 -2.57 -23.68
C ASN A 18 -2.32 -2.67 -23.19
N LYS A 19 -1.41 -2.09 -23.96
CA LYS A 19 0.04 -2.20 -23.72
C LYS A 19 0.48 -1.57 -22.39
N ASP A 20 -0.08 -0.42 -22.05
CA ASP A 20 0.30 0.31 -20.84
C ASP A 20 -0.12 -0.45 -19.58
N LYS A 21 -1.34 -0.97 -19.57
CA LYS A 21 -1.83 -1.79 -18.46
C LYS A 21 -1.04 -3.10 -18.34
N THR A 22 -0.76 -3.75 -19.47
CA THR A 22 0.05 -4.97 -19.52
C THR A 22 1.43 -4.74 -18.92
N SER A 23 2.10 -3.65 -19.31
CA SER A 23 3.42 -3.29 -18.81
C SER A 23 3.38 -3.08 -17.29
N THR A 24 2.41 -2.34 -16.79
CA THR A 24 2.24 -2.08 -15.36
C THR A 24 1.98 -3.37 -14.57
N LEU A 25 1.10 -4.23 -15.07
CA LEU A 25 0.80 -5.50 -14.42
C LEU A 25 2.03 -6.42 -14.35
N ARG A 26 2.88 -6.41 -15.36
CA ARG A 26 4.15 -7.14 -15.34
C ARG A 26 5.11 -6.61 -14.27
N LEU A 27 5.16 -5.29 -14.08
CA LEU A 27 5.96 -4.68 -13.01
C LEU A 27 5.46 -5.12 -11.63
N ILE A 28 4.15 -5.16 -11.44
CA ILE A 28 3.53 -5.62 -10.19
C ILE A 28 3.92 -7.08 -9.92
N LEU A 29 3.75 -7.94 -10.90
CA LEU A 29 4.09 -9.37 -10.74
C LEU A 29 5.57 -9.59 -10.50
N ALA A 30 6.45 -8.80 -11.11
CA ALA A 30 7.89 -8.86 -10.85
C ALA A 30 8.21 -8.49 -9.40
N ALA A 31 7.59 -7.45 -8.86
CA ALA A 31 7.77 -7.05 -7.47
C ALA A 31 7.27 -8.12 -6.49
N ILE A 32 6.13 -8.74 -6.78
CA ILE A 32 5.60 -9.85 -5.99
C ILE A 32 6.56 -11.04 -6.03
N LYS A 33 7.10 -11.36 -7.20
CA LYS A 33 8.05 -12.46 -7.36
C LYS A 33 9.34 -12.24 -6.56
N ASP A 34 9.85 -11.02 -6.57
CA ASP A 34 11.04 -10.67 -5.77
C ASP A 34 10.77 -10.88 -4.28
N ARG A 35 9.57 -10.55 -3.83
CA ARG A 35 9.16 -10.77 -2.44
C ARG A 35 9.01 -12.26 -2.13
N GLU A 36 8.49 -13.04 -3.07
CA GLU A 36 8.39 -14.50 -2.94
C GLU A 36 9.77 -15.14 -2.78
N ILE A 37 10.74 -14.70 -3.58
CA ILE A 37 12.12 -15.21 -3.52
C ILE A 37 12.73 -14.90 -2.15
N ALA A 38 12.58 -13.66 -1.66
CA ALA A 38 13.08 -13.27 -0.35
C ALA A 38 12.39 -14.06 0.78
N ALA A 39 11.11 -14.35 0.65
CA ALA A 39 10.37 -15.13 1.63
C ALA A 39 10.81 -16.58 1.68
N ARG A 40 11.17 -17.19 0.54
CA ARG A 40 11.68 -18.56 0.48
C ARG A 40 12.97 -18.74 1.27
N GLU A 41 13.85 -17.75 1.23
CA GLU A 41 15.10 -17.78 2.01
C GLU A 41 14.83 -17.85 3.51
N LYS A 42 13.67 -17.39 3.96
CA LYS A 42 13.23 -17.39 5.36
C LYS A 42 12.20 -18.49 5.65
N ASN A 43 11.96 -19.40 4.70
CA ASN A 43 10.92 -20.44 4.80
C ASN A 43 9.53 -19.86 5.12
N GLN A 44 9.17 -18.73 4.51
CA GLN A 44 7.88 -18.06 4.67
C GLN A 44 7.06 -18.15 3.39
N ASP A 45 5.77 -18.37 3.53
CA ASP A 45 4.83 -18.28 2.42
C ASP A 45 4.31 -16.85 2.27
N ILE A 46 3.93 -16.48 1.05
CA ILE A 46 3.35 -15.18 0.77
C ILE A 46 1.83 -15.30 0.76
N ASP A 47 1.17 -14.52 1.62
CA ASP A 47 -0.28 -14.38 1.67
C ASP A 47 -0.72 -13.04 1.06
N ASP A 48 -2.04 -12.81 1.02
CA ASP A 48 -2.59 -11.57 0.48
C ASP A 48 -2.14 -10.33 1.27
N ALA A 49 -1.93 -10.45 2.58
CA ALA A 49 -1.45 -9.32 3.39
C ALA A 49 -0.05 -8.87 2.93
N ILE A 50 0.82 -9.82 2.62
CA ILE A 50 2.17 -9.51 2.10
C ILE A 50 2.09 -8.91 0.70
N VAL A 51 1.20 -9.44 -0.16
CA VAL A 51 0.97 -8.87 -1.49
C VAL A 51 0.47 -7.44 -1.38
N MET A 52 -0.47 -7.15 -0.49
CA MET A 52 -0.95 -5.78 -0.23
C MET A 52 0.16 -4.85 0.25
N ASP A 53 1.07 -5.34 1.09
CA ASP A 53 2.25 -4.56 1.52
C ASP A 53 3.15 -4.20 0.33
N VAL A 54 3.42 -5.15 -0.57
CA VAL A 54 4.19 -4.90 -1.79
C VAL A 54 3.52 -3.82 -2.65
N LEU A 55 2.21 -3.95 -2.87
CA LEU A 55 1.45 -3.01 -3.67
C LEU A 55 1.43 -1.61 -3.05
N SER A 56 1.26 -1.52 -1.74
CA SER A 56 1.25 -0.24 -1.01
C SER A 56 2.60 0.47 -1.12
N LYS A 57 3.70 -0.26 -1.02
CA LYS A 57 5.05 0.29 -1.19
C LYS A 57 5.28 0.78 -2.61
N MET A 58 4.77 0.06 -3.61
CA MET A 58 4.86 0.48 -5.01
C MET A 58 4.10 1.79 -5.24
N VAL A 59 2.92 1.95 -4.65
CA VAL A 59 2.14 3.19 -4.72
C VAL A 59 2.91 4.33 -4.07
N LYS A 60 3.46 4.12 -2.87
CA LYS A 60 4.22 5.14 -2.15
C LYS A 60 5.42 5.63 -2.95
N GLN A 61 6.20 4.73 -3.53
CA GLN A 61 7.35 5.08 -4.37
C GLN A 61 6.94 5.92 -5.57
N ARG A 62 5.82 5.57 -6.21
CA ARG A 62 5.33 6.28 -7.39
C ARG A 62 4.75 7.65 -7.05
N LEU A 63 4.11 7.79 -5.89
CA LEU A 63 3.64 9.09 -5.41
C LEU A 63 4.82 10.05 -5.19
N GLU A 64 5.89 9.57 -4.59
CA GLU A 64 7.11 10.34 -4.37
C GLU A 64 7.74 10.75 -5.71
N SER A 65 7.84 9.82 -6.66
CA SER A 65 8.37 10.09 -8.00
C SER A 65 7.51 11.08 -8.77
N ALA A 66 6.19 10.92 -8.73
CA ALA A 66 5.26 11.84 -9.40
C ALA A 66 5.39 13.26 -8.85
N ASP A 67 5.52 13.41 -7.53
CA ASP A 67 5.71 14.71 -6.89
C ASP A 67 7.00 15.39 -7.34
N ILE A 68 8.10 14.64 -7.40
CA ILE A 68 9.39 15.14 -7.89
C ILE A 68 9.29 15.57 -9.35
N TYR A 69 8.64 14.77 -10.20
CA TYR A 69 8.45 15.12 -11.61
C TYR A 69 7.61 16.39 -11.80
N LYS A 70 6.57 16.56 -11.01
CA LYS A 70 5.73 17.78 -11.03
C LYS A 70 6.52 19.00 -10.62
N LYS A 71 7.34 18.90 -9.58
CA LYS A 71 8.21 20.00 -9.11
C LYS A 71 9.24 20.42 -10.16
N ASN A 72 9.68 19.49 -10.99
CA ASN A 72 10.64 19.73 -12.06
C ASN A 72 9.98 19.96 -13.42
N ASN A 73 8.67 20.21 -13.45
CA ASN A 73 7.87 20.48 -14.65
C ASN A 73 7.93 19.35 -15.69
N ARG A 74 8.06 18.11 -15.22
CA ARG A 74 8.06 16.92 -16.10
C ARG A 74 6.72 16.21 -16.00
N LEU A 75 5.69 16.84 -16.54
CA LEU A 75 4.30 16.40 -16.37
C LEU A 75 3.99 15.07 -17.06
N GLU A 76 4.64 14.75 -18.16
CA GLU A 76 4.46 13.47 -18.86
C GLU A 76 4.93 12.29 -18.00
N LEU A 77 6.09 12.45 -17.35
CA LEU A 77 6.63 11.42 -16.46
C LEU A 77 5.78 11.27 -15.21
N ALA A 78 5.30 12.39 -14.66
CA ALA A 78 4.36 12.35 -13.53
C ALA A 78 3.07 11.63 -13.91
N GLY A 79 2.53 11.89 -15.11
CA GLY A 79 1.32 11.23 -15.61
C GLY A 79 1.48 9.72 -15.72
N LYS A 80 2.66 9.25 -16.15
CA LYS A 80 2.97 7.83 -16.23
C LYS A 80 2.96 7.18 -14.85
N GLU A 81 3.58 7.83 -13.86
CA GLU A 81 3.57 7.35 -12.47
C GLU A 81 2.14 7.28 -11.93
N GLU A 82 1.34 8.31 -12.18
CA GLU A 82 -0.06 8.36 -11.75
C GLU A 82 -0.91 7.27 -12.41
N TYR A 83 -0.68 6.97 -13.69
CA TYR A 83 -1.34 5.88 -14.38
C TYR A 83 -1.04 4.54 -13.70
N GLU A 84 0.23 4.27 -13.42
CA GLU A 84 0.66 3.04 -12.75
C GLU A 84 0.04 2.92 -11.36
N ILE A 85 -0.03 4.02 -10.60
CA ILE A 85 -0.71 4.07 -9.30
C ILE A 85 -2.17 3.64 -9.43
N GLY A 86 -2.88 4.15 -10.44
CA GLY A 86 -4.27 3.79 -10.68
C GLY A 86 -4.46 2.29 -10.91
N VAL A 87 -3.59 1.68 -11.70
CA VAL A 87 -3.63 0.23 -11.95
C VAL A 87 -3.35 -0.56 -10.67
N ILE A 88 -2.34 -0.18 -9.92
CA ILE A 88 -1.99 -0.85 -8.66
C ILE A 88 -3.15 -0.78 -7.66
N ARG A 89 -3.78 0.37 -7.53
CA ARG A 89 -4.91 0.58 -6.61
C ARG A 89 -6.13 -0.26 -6.91
N GLU A 90 -6.29 -0.75 -8.15
CA GLU A 90 -7.37 -1.67 -8.49
C GLU A 90 -7.33 -2.96 -7.65
N PHE A 91 -6.15 -3.34 -7.17
CA PHE A 91 -5.93 -4.56 -6.40
C PHE A 91 -5.82 -4.34 -4.89
N LEU A 92 -5.95 -3.09 -4.46
CA LEU A 92 -5.91 -2.73 -3.04
C LEU A 92 -7.29 -2.38 -2.54
N PRO A 93 -7.59 -2.60 -1.24
CA PRO A 93 -8.80 -2.06 -0.63
C PRO A 93 -8.80 -0.54 -0.74
N LYS A 94 -9.97 0.09 -0.54
CA LYS A 94 -10.08 1.54 -0.53
C LYS A 94 -9.06 2.14 0.45
N GLN A 95 -8.24 3.08 -0.03
CA GLN A 95 -7.26 3.75 0.79
C GLN A 95 -7.94 4.77 1.72
N LEU A 96 -7.50 4.80 2.96
CA LEU A 96 -8.02 5.72 3.96
C LEU A 96 -7.35 7.09 3.83
N THR A 97 -8.13 8.15 3.98
CA THR A 97 -7.59 9.51 4.05
C THR A 97 -6.94 9.73 5.42
N GLU A 98 -6.09 10.76 5.53
CA GLU A 98 -5.47 11.12 6.80
C GLU A 98 -6.51 11.38 7.90
N GLN A 99 -7.60 12.07 7.56
CA GLN A 99 -8.69 12.34 8.49
C GLN A 99 -9.36 11.04 8.96
N GLU A 100 -9.65 10.12 8.05
CA GLU A 100 -10.21 8.82 8.39
C GLU A 100 -9.28 8.03 9.30
N ILE A 101 -7.97 8.07 9.03
CA ILE A 101 -6.96 7.42 9.87
C ILE A 101 -6.96 8.01 11.28
N MET A 102 -7.05 9.33 11.40
CA MET A 102 -7.09 10.01 12.70
C MET A 102 -8.32 9.60 13.52
N GLU A 103 -9.49 9.49 12.88
CA GLU A 103 -10.72 9.04 13.54
C GLU A 103 -10.58 7.59 14.03
N ILE A 104 -10.04 6.71 13.19
CA ILE A 104 -9.81 5.30 13.53
C ILE A 104 -8.83 5.18 14.70
N ILE A 105 -7.75 5.95 14.68
CA ILE A 105 -6.76 5.97 15.77
C ILE A 105 -7.42 6.43 17.07
N GLY A 106 -8.23 7.48 17.01
CA GLY A 106 -8.97 7.96 18.19
C GLY A 106 -9.86 6.88 18.80
N ASN A 107 -10.60 6.17 17.97
CA ASN A 107 -11.46 5.09 18.42
C ASN A 107 -10.67 3.92 19.02
N LEU A 108 -9.55 3.54 18.41
CA LEU A 108 -8.70 2.45 18.91
C LEU A 108 -8.00 2.81 20.22
N VAL A 109 -7.59 4.07 20.37
CA VAL A 109 -7.02 4.57 21.63
C VAL A 109 -8.04 4.43 22.76
N GLU A 110 -9.29 4.77 22.51
CA GLU A 110 -10.37 4.63 23.49
C GLU A 110 -10.68 3.16 23.79
N GLU A 111 -10.84 2.32 22.76
CA GLU A 111 -11.15 0.90 22.90
C GLU A 111 -10.08 0.12 23.67
N THR A 112 -8.82 0.49 23.48
CA THR A 112 -7.69 -0.19 24.13
C THR A 112 -7.27 0.45 25.43
N ASN A 113 -7.94 1.51 25.87
CA ASN A 113 -7.59 2.31 27.04
C ASN A 113 -6.12 2.78 27.01
N SER A 114 -5.64 3.15 25.83
CA SER A 114 -4.26 3.60 25.63
C SER A 114 -4.11 5.05 26.07
N SER A 115 -3.09 5.35 26.86
CA SER A 115 -2.89 6.68 27.44
C SER A 115 -1.47 7.22 27.26
N SER A 116 -0.54 6.41 26.77
CA SER A 116 0.85 6.82 26.63
C SER A 116 1.51 6.17 25.42
N ILE A 117 2.69 6.67 25.05
CA ILE A 117 3.50 6.12 23.97
C ILE A 117 3.80 4.62 24.15
N ARG A 118 3.82 4.14 25.39
CA ARG A 118 4.03 2.71 25.70
C ARG A 118 2.96 1.82 25.06
N ASP A 119 1.79 2.37 24.79
CA ASP A 119 0.65 1.63 24.22
C ASP A 119 0.65 1.61 22.68
N MET A 120 1.64 2.24 22.02
CA MET A 120 1.70 2.31 20.55
C MET A 120 1.65 0.94 19.89
N GLY A 121 2.40 -0.03 20.39
CA GLY A 121 2.43 -1.38 19.81
C GLY A 121 1.06 -2.04 19.81
N LYS A 122 0.29 -1.83 20.84
CA LYS A 122 -1.07 -2.35 21.00
C LYS A 122 -2.03 -1.77 19.96
N VAL A 123 -2.00 -0.44 19.78
CA VAL A 123 -2.85 0.26 18.78
C VAL A 123 -2.39 -0.07 17.36
N MET A 124 -1.08 -0.05 17.11
CA MET A 124 -0.53 -0.38 15.79
C MET A 124 -0.84 -1.83 15.40
N GLY A 125 -0.79 -2.75 16.34
CA GLY A 125 -1.19 -4.14 16.09
C GLY A 125 -2.64 -4.27 15.67
N ALA A 126 -3.54 -3.53 16.33
CA ALA A 126 -4.95 -3.49 15.97
C ALA A 126 -5.17 -2.87 14.58
N LEU A 127 -4.44 -1.80 14.24
CA LEU A 127 -4.48 -1.18 12.92
C LEU A 127 -4.05 -2.15 11.83
N LYS A 128 -2.92 -2.83 12.02
CA LYS A 128 -2.40 -3.80 11.06
C LYS A 128 -3.35 -4.97 10.84
N SER A 129 -4.03 -5.40 11.90
CA SER A 129 -4.99 -6.51 11.83
C SER A 129 -6.27 -6.14 11.09
N LYS A 130 -6.82 -4.94 11.35
CA LYS A 130 -8.13 -4.51 10.82
C LYS A 130 -8.05 -3.78 9.48
N TYR A 131 -6.96 -3.07 9.20
CA TYR A 131 -6.85 -2.15 8.07
C TYR A 131 -5.65 -2.43 7.17
N ALA A 132 -5.21 -3.67 7.09
CA ALA A 132 -4.11 -4.06 6.21
C ALA A 132 -4.36 -3.61 4.76
N GLY A 133 -3.37 -2.98 4.15
CA GLY A 133 -3.44 -2.52 2.77
C GLY A 133 -4.25 -1.25 2.54
N GLN A 134 -4.88 -0.67 3.58
CA GLN A 134 -5.74 0.51 3.44
C GLN A 134 -5.07 1.83 3.82
N LEU A 135 -3.92 1.78 4.48
CA LEU A 135 -3.23 2.98 4.95
C LEU A 135 -1.71 2.77 4.98
N ASP A 136 -0.98 3.89 4.98
CA ASP A 136 0.46 3.88 5.21
C ASP A 136 0.72 3.80 6.72
N PHE A 137 1.30 2.71 7.18
CA PHE A 137 1.57 2.50 8.60
C PHE A 137 2.61 3.46 9.16
N ALA A 138 3.51 4.01 8.33
CA ALA A 138 4.45 5.04 8.77
C ALA A 138 3.70 6.32 9.14
N LEU A 139 2.74 6.74 8.32
CA LEU A 139 1.88 7.89 8.62
C LEU A 139 1.02 7.62 9.85
N ALA A 140 0.41 6.44 9.93
CA ALA A 140 -0.41 6.04 11.08
C ALA A 140 0.40 6.08 12.37
N GLY A 141 1.64 5.59 12.35
CA GLY A 141 2.54 5.62 13.50
C GLY A 141 2.84 7.04 13.96
N LYS A 142 3.08 7.94 13.02
CA LYS A 142 3.32 9.36 13.32
C LYS A 142 2.10 10.01 13.97
N LEU A 143 0.91 9.81 13.40
CA LEU A 143 -0.35 10.36 13.93
C LEU A 143 -0.67 9.81 15.31
N LEU A 144 -0.46 8.52 15.51
CA LEU A 144 -0.66 7.86 16.81
C LEU A 144 0.30 8.41 17.86
N LYS A 145 1.56 8.59 17.52
CA LYS A 145 2.57 9.16 18.43
C LYS A 145 2.17 10.57 18.85
N GLU A 146 1.73 11.41 17.92
CA GLU A 146 1.23 12.75 18.22
C GLU A 146 0.03 12.71 19.16
N ARG A 147 -0.90 11.77 18.93
CA ARG A 147 -2.09 11.60 19.77
C ARG A 147 -1.75 11.18 21.19
N LEU A 148 -0.82 10.22 21.35
CA LEU A 148 -0.46 9.67 22.66
C LEU A 148 0.51 10.55 23.44
N SER A 149 1.18 11.49 22.80
CA SER A 149 2.12 12.41 23.46
C SER A 149 1.48 13.75 23.83
N SER A 150 0.23 13.99 23.41
CA SER A 150 -0.48 15.24 23.72
C SER A 150 -1.26 15.16 25.04
#